data_3e897ff8d9d5ef3619f034ca1d5cdb4a
#
_entry.id   3e897ff8d9d5ef3619f034ca1d5cdb4a
#
_cell.length_a   1.000
_cell.length_b   1.000
_cell.length_c   1.000
_cell.angle_alpha   90.00
_cell.angle_beta   90.00
_cell.angle_gamma   90.00
#
_symmetry.space_group_name_H-M   'P 1'
#
loop_
_entity.id
_entity.type
_entity.pdbx_description
1 polymer ?
#
loop_
_entity_poly.entity_id
_entity_poly.type
_entity_poly.pdbx_seq_one_letter_code
_entity_poly.pdbx_strand_id
1 'polypeptide(L)'
;LDSKLRGTVVLNIGKTPGAGLAFYNRLQNTLSLTRVVARPDSMEAIRKRLLGSQRVIVVVTSDDYKKYKTMLDSLPADLPVIYVFLMPLKSMLDMEGYWKKAAAVVLGHTDESVIQEYVADVLVGKAVADGRLSVAVADLFKPGDGVTITPKVSRIYRPEDYGMDSKIL
;
A
#
# COMPACT_ATOMS: atom_id res chain seq x y z
N LEU A 1 18.64 3.88 2.01
CA LEU A 1 17.64 2.79 1.93
C LEU A 1 17.46 2.24 3.32
N ASP A 2 16.28 2.50 3.87
CA ASP A 2 16.03 2.33 5.30
C ASP A 2 16.03 0.84 5.67
N SER A 3 17.02 0.40 6.45
CA SER A 3 17.08 -0.93 7.07
C SER A 3 15.85 -1.28 7.91
N LYS A 4 15.02 -0.27 8.22
CA LYS A 4 13.77 -0.39 8.97
C LYS A 4 12.65 -1.14 8.24
N LEU A 5 12.81 -1.46 6.97
CA LEU A 5 11.81 -2.20 6.20
C LEU A 5 12.11 -3.70 6.09
N ARG A 6 13.21 -4.17 6.70
CA ARG A 6 13.45 -5.60 6.88
C ARG A 6 12.35 -6.16 7.80
N GLY A 7 11.68 -7.20 7.34
CA GLY A 7 10.55 -7.81 8.08
C GLY A 7 9.17 -7.24 7.70
N THR A 8 9.06 -6.51 6.59
CA THR A 8 7.75 -6.11 6.05
C THR A 8 7.13 -7.25 5.24
N VAL A 9 5.90 -7.59 5.57
CA VAL A 9 5.09 -8.57 4.86
C VAL A 9 4.01 -7.84 4.05
N VAL A 10 3.85 -8.21 2.78
CA VAL A 10 2.75 -7.76 1.93
C VAL A 10 1.72 -8.87 1.86
N LEU A 11 0.57 -8.67 2.49
CA LEU A 11 -0.57 -9.58 2.45
C LEU A 11 -1.52 -9.15 1.34
N ASN A 12 -1.66 -9.98 0.32
CA ASN A 12 -2.59 -9.75 -0.78
C ASN A 12 -3.91 -10.47 -0.55
N ILE A 13 -5.01 -9.72 -0.55
CA ILE A 13 -6.39 -10.20 -0.44
C ILE A 13 -7.12 -9.85 -1.73
N GLY A 14 -7.54 -10.85 -2.47
CA GLY A 14 -8.26 -10.68 -3.74
C GLY A 14 -8.80 -12.00 -4.28
N LYS A 15 -9.55 -11.92 -5.38
CA LYS A 15 -10.22 -13.08 -5.99
C LYS A 15 -9.26 -14.10 -6.60
N THR A 16 -8.08 -13.67 -6.99
CA THR A 16 -7.09 -14.52 -7.66
C THR A 16 -5.74 -14.45 -6.93
N PRO A 17 -4.89 -15.48 -7.07
CA PRO A 17 -3.54 -15.44 -6.53
C PRO A 17 -2.66 -14.32 -7.11
N GLY A 18 -3.03 -13.81 -8.30
CA GLY A 18 -2.35 -12.69 -8.96
C GLY A 18 -2.79 -11.31 -8.47
N ALA A 19 -3.84 -11.22 -7.64
CA ALA A 19 -4.33 -9.96 -7.13
C ALA A 19 -3.21 -9.17 -6.44
N GLY A 20 -3.05 -7.90 -6.79
CA GLY A 20 -2.02 -7.02 -6.23
C GLY A 20 -0.57 -7.39 -6.62
N LEU A 21 -0.37 -8.22 -7.65
CA LEU A 21 0.98 -8.68 -8.02
C LEU A 21 1.85 -7.55 -8.59
N ALA A 22 1.29 -6.67 -9.42
CA ALA A 22 2.03 -5.55 -9.98
C ALA A 22 2.51 -4.59 -8.88
N PHE A 23 1.67 -4.32 -7.89
CA PHE A 23 2.04 -3.55 -6.70
C PHE A 23 3.23 -4.18 -5.97
N TYR A 24 3.16 -5.48 -5.67
CA TYR A 24 4.23 -6.19 -4.99
C TYR A 24 5.53 -6.16 -5.78
N ASN A 25 5.49 -6.51 -7.07
CA ASN A 25 6.66 -6.52 -7.93
C ASN A 25 7.34 -5.14 -8.01
N ARG A 26 6.54 -4.07 -8.09
CA ARG A 26 7.06 -2.70 -8.11
C ARG A 26 7.75 -2.34 -6.79
N LEU A 27 7.15 -2.67 -5.66
CA LEU A 27 7.74 -2.44 -4.34
C LEU A 27 9.03 -3.26 -4.13
N GLN A 28 9.04 -4.52 -4.55
CA GLN A 28 10.18 -5.43 -4.40
C GLN A 28 11.45 -4.90 -5.09
N ASN A 29 11.31 -4.12 -6.17
CA ASN A 29 12.44 -3.47 -6.84
C ASN A 29 13.15 -2.43 -5.95
N THR A 30 12.53 -2.00 -4.86
CA THR A 30 13.08 -0.98 -3.97
C THR A 30 13.30 -1.49 -2.55
N LEU A 31 12.48 -2.44 -2.11
CA LEU A 31 12.42 -2.92 -0.73
C LEU A 31 12.52 -4.43 -0.67
N SER A 32 13.19 -4.96 0.35
CA SER A 32 13.17 -6.39 0.66
C SER A 32 11.89 -6.74 1.39
N LEU A 33 10.96 -7.42 0.70
CA LEU A 33 9.62 -7.73 1.17
C LEU A 33 9.33 -9.23 1.07
N THR A 34 8.40 -9.70 1.89
CA THR A 34 7.83 -11.04 1.75
C THR A 34 6.39 -10.94 1.30
N ARG A 35 6.05 -11.58 0.18
CA ARG A 35 4.67 -11.69 -0.29
C ARG A 35 3.95 -12.85 0.37
N VAL A 36 2.73 -12.60 0.81
CA VAL A 36 1.79 -13.62 1.29
C VAL A 36 0.47 -13.40 0.55
N VAL A 37 -0.07 -14.46 -0.05
CA VAL A 37 -1.40 -14.45 -0.67
C VAL A 37 -2.37 -15.05 0.31
N ALA A 38 -3.45 -14.34 0.61
CA ALA A 38 -4.49 -14.81 1.50
C ALA A 38 -5.20 -16.04 0.89
N ARG A 39 -5.26 -17.13 1.66
CA ARG A 39 -5.95 -18.36 1.30
C ARG A 39 -6.71 -18.90 2.51
N PRO A 40 -7.98 -19.29 2.37
CA PRO A 40 -8.79 -19.77 3.48
C PRO A 40 -8.23 -21.04 4.16
N ASP A 41 -7.57 -21.90 3.39
CA ASP A 41 -6.96 -23.16 3.86
C ASP A 41 -5.64 -23.00 4.62
N SER A 42 -5.06 -21.79 4.58
CA SER A 42 -3.72 -21.52 5.14
C SER A 42 -3.74 -20.38 6.17
N MET A 43 -4.89 -20.08 6.75
CA MET A 43 -5.07 -18.90 7.62
C MET A 43 -4.14 -18.88 8.82
N GLU A 44 -3.92 -20.04 9.49
CA GLU A 44 -3.06 -20.09 10.66
C GLU A 44 -1.58 -19.87 10.30
N ALA A 45 -1.11 -20.44 9.19
CA ALA A 45 0.25 -20.23 8.70
C ALA A 45 0.47 -18.76 8.30
N ILE A 46 -0.52 -18.14 7.66
CA ILE A 46 -0.49 -16.71 7.30
C ILE A 46 -0.43 -15.87 8.58
N ARG A 47 -1.33 -16.12 9.53
CA ARG A 47 -1.36 -15.42 10.82
C ARG A 47 -0.01 -15.47 11.54
N LYS A 48 0.58 -16.67 11.68
CA LYS A 48 1.90 -16.84 12.30
C LYS A 48 2.98 -16.02 11.61
N ARG A 49 2.92 -15.92 10.28
CA ARG A 49 3.89 -15.12 9.51
C ARG A 49 3.70 -13.63 9.71
N LEU A 50 2.46 -13.16 9.78
CA LEU A 50 2.14 -11.75 10.05
C LEU A 50 2.59 -11.34 11.45
N LEU A 51 2.34 -12.18 12.46
CA LEU A 51 2.77 -11.93 13.84
C LEU A 51 4.29 -11.86 14.00
N GLY A 52 5.05 -12.54 13.15
CA GLY A 52 6.52 -12.49 13.12
C GLY A 52 7.09 -11.32 12.32
N SER A 53 6.26 -10.45 11.75
CA SER A 53 6.69 -9.32 10.96
C SER A 53 6.79 -8.02 11.79
N GLN A 54 7.60 -7.08 11.31
CA GLN A 54 7.72 -5.76 11.93
C GLN A 54 6.69 -4.76 11.39
N ARG A 55 6.12 -5.06 10.21
CA ARG A 55 5.09 -4.25 9.55
C ARG A 55 4.33 -5.10 8.55
N VAL A 56 3.07 -4.80 8.38
CA VAL A 56 2.21 -5.45 7.39
C VAL A 56 1.66 -4.41 6.42
N ILE A 57 1.71 -4.70 5.13
CA ILE A 57 0.98 -3.97 4.10
C ILE A 57 -0.13 -4.89 3.61
N VAL A 58 -1.37 -4.55 3.90
CA VAL A 58 -2.55 -5.31 3.47
C VAL A 58 -3.06 -4.70 2.18
N VAL A 59 -2.94 -5.43 1.08
CA VAL A 59 -3.43 -5.02 -0.24
C VAL A 59 -4.77 -5.69 -0.49
N VAL A 60 -5.82 -4.91 -0.65
CA VAL A 60 -7.19 -5.38 -0.86
C VAL A 60 -7.65 -4.97 -2.25
N THR A 61 -7.98 -5.96 -3.08
CA THR A 61 -8.45 -5.74 -4.46
C THR A 61 -9.90 -6.15 -4.67
N SER A 62 -10.55 -6.73 -3.65
CA SER A 62 -11.95 -7.17 -3.71
C SER A 62 -12.56 -7.31 -2.32
N ASP A 63 -13.86 -7.55 -2.26
CA ASP A 63 -14.62 -7.81 -1.03
C ASP A 63 -14.37 -9.20 -0.40
N ASP A 64 -13.47 -9.98 -0.97
CA ASP A 64 -13.03 -11.28 -0.40
C ASP A 64 -12.38 -11.15 0.98
N TYR A 65 -11.97 -9.94 1.40
CA TYR A 65 -11.47 -9.70 2.75
C TYR A 65 -12.42 -10.22 3.83
N LYS A 66 -13.72 -10.32 3.55
CA LYS A 66 -14.75 -10.84 4.48
C LYS A 66 -14.42 -12.26 4.96
N LYS A 67 -13.76 -13.06 4.13
CA LYS A 67 -13.30 -14.41 4.47
C LYS A 67 -12.14 -14.41 5.48
N TYR A 68 -11.44 -13.29 5.62
CA TYR A 68 -10.23 -13.15 6.42
C TYR A 68 -10.40 -12.29 7.67
N LYS A 69 -11.66 -11.90 8.00
CA LYS A 69 -11.97 -11.03 9.14
C LYS A 69 -11.33 -11.52 10.44
N THR A 70 -11.54 -12.78 10.81
CA THR A 70 -10.99 -13.36 12.05
C THR A 70 -9.47 -13.24 12.11
N MET A 71 -8.78 -13.43 10.97
CA MET A 71 -7.32 -13.28 10.91
C MET A 71 -6.91 -11.81 11.06
N LEU A 72 -7.59 -10.89 10.39
CA LEU A 72 -7.30 -9.45 10.49
C LEU A 72 -7.58 -8.93 11.91
N ASP A 73 -8.66 -9.40 12.56
CA ASP A 73 -9.01 -9.06 13.94
C ASP A 73 -7.97 -9.56 14.96
N SER A 74 -7.23 -10.61 14.60
CA SER A 74 -6.19 -11.19 15.47
C SER A 74 -4.83 -10.49 15.37
N LEU A 75 -4.68 -9.50 14.51
CA LEU A 75 -3.43 -8.73 14.42
C LEU A 75 -3.23 -7.86 15.67
N PRO A 76 -2.03 -7.83 16.24
CA PRO A 76 -1.73 -7.01 17.42
C PRO A 76 -1.97 -5.52 17.13
N ALA A 77 -2.46 -4.79 18.13
CA ALA A 77 -2.75 -3.37 17.99
C ALA A 77 -1.47 -2.50 17.82
N ASP A 78 -0.34 -3.01 18.28
CA ASP A 78 0.98 -2.38 18.15
C ASP A 78 1.70 -2.72 16.85
N LEU A 79 1.19 -3.69 16.07
CA LEU A 79 1.74 -4.02 14.75
C LEU A 79 1.36 -2.93 13.74
N PRO A 80 2.32 -2.20 13.14
CA PRO A 80 2.01 -1.18 12.15
C PRO A 80 1.43 -1.82 10.88
N VAL A 81 0.16 -1.54 10.61
CA VAL A 81 -0.53 -2.02 9.40
C VAL A 81 -0.80 -0.85 8.46
N ILE A 82 -0.43 -1.01 7.20
CA ILE A 82 -0.77 -0.08 6.11
C ILE A 82 -1.81 -0.78 5.25
N TYR A 83 -2.98 -0.17 5.07
CA TYR A 83 -3.98 -0.66 4.13
C TYR A 83 -3.85 0.04 2.78
N VAL A 84 -3.83 -0.76 1.73
CA VAL A 84 -3.85 -0.32 0.33
C VAL A 84 -5.10 -0.87 -0.32
N PHE A 85 -6.03 0.01 -0.64
CA PHE A 85 -7.28 -0.35 -1.30
C PHE A 85 -7.18 -0.08 -2.80
N LEU A 86 -7.10 -1.16 -3.57
CA LEU A 86 -7.13 -1.15 -5.02
C LEU A 86 -8.53 -1.53 -5.50
N MET A 87 -9.52 -0.83 -4.98
CA MET A 87 -10.93 -1.08 -5.19
C MET A 87 -11.74 0.22 -4.96
N PRO A 88 -12.98 0.32 -5.43
CA PRO A 88 -13.79 1.51 -5.25
C PRO A 88 -13.96 1.90 -3.78
N LEU A 89 -13.98 3.19 -3.50
CA LEU A 89 -14.11 3.76 -2.15
C LEU A 89 -15.29 3.16 -1.36
N LYS A 90 -16.43 2.94 -2.02
CA LYS A 90 -17.62 2.36 -1.39
C LYS A 90 -17.34 1.00 -0.73
N SER A 91 -16.54 0.17 -1.39
CA SER A 91 -16.19 -1.16 -0.87
C SER A 91 -15.22 -1.10 0.32
N MET A 92 -14.43 -0.02 0.42
CA MET A 92 -13.53 0.22 1.56
C MET A 92 -14.32 0.53 2.84
N LEU A 93 -15.50 1.14 2.75
CA LEU A 93 -16.27 1.55 3.92
C LEU A 93 -16.64 0.35 4.82
N ASP A 94 -16.89 -0.81 4.23
CA ASP A 94 -17.16 -2.04 4.98
C ASP A 94 -15.99 -2.49 5.86
N MET A 95 -14.79 -1.95 5.65
CA MET A 95 -13.56 -2.25 6.40
C MET A 95 -13.21 -1.18 7.44
N GLU A 96 -14.13 -0.30 7.80
CA GLU A 96 -13.88 0.85 8.68
C GLU A 96 -13.19 0.46 10.00
N GLY A 97 -13.61 -0.64 10.62
CA GLY A 97 -13.02 -1.14 11.86
C GLY A 97 -11.53 -1.49 11.78
N TYR A 98 -11.02 -1.76 10.59
CA TYR A 98 -9.61 -2.10 10.36
C TYR A 98 -8.78 -0.87 10.04
N TRP A 99 -9.18 -0.08 9.05
CA TRP A 99 -8.38 1.04 8.60
C TRP A 99 -8.39 2.24 9.57
N LYS A 100 -9.38 2.37 10.46
CA LYS A 100 -9.35 3.35 11.56
C LYS A 100 -8.14 3.20 12.49
N LYS A 101 -7.62 1.98 12.64
CA LYS A 101 -6.47 1.66 13.50
C LYS A 101 -5.17 1.55 12.70
N ALA A 102 -5.22 1.79 11.40
CA ALA A 102 -4.07 1.65 10.52
C ALA A 102 -3.02 2.75 10.75
N ALA A 103 -1.75 2.40 10.54
CA ALA A 103 -0.67 3.37 10.49
C ALA A 103 -0.78 4.32 9.28
N ALA A 104 -1.33 3.81 8.18
CA ALA A 104 -1.65 4.59 6.98
C ALA A 104 -2.70 3.87 6.13
N VAL A 105 -3.43 4.66 5.33
CA VAL A 105 -4.39 4.16 4.34
C VAL A 105 -4.08 4.80 3.00
N VAL A 106 -4.02 3.99 1.95
CA VAL A 106 -3.82 4.43 0.57
C VAL A 106 -4.96 3.91 -0.29
N LEU A 107 -5.54 4.78 -1.09
CA LEU A 107 -6.66 4.48 -1.96
C LEU A 107 -6.25 4.62 -3.43
N GLY A 108 -6.22 3.50 -4.16
CA GLY A 108 -5.92 3.46 -5.60
C GLY A 108 -7.16 3.40 -6.50
N HIS A 109 -8.35 3.19 -5.93
CA HIS A 109 -9.66 3.14 -6.60
C HIS A 109 -9.89 1.98 -7.57
N THR A 110 -8.86 1.37 -8.13
CA THR A 110 -8.93 0.24 -9.08
C THR A 110 -7.73 -0.68 -8.93
N ASP A 111 -7.86 -1.92 -9.40
CA ASP A 111 -6.79 -2.93 -9.38
C ASP A 111 -6.02 -3.03 -10.72
N GLU A 112 -6.14 -2.04 -11.59
CA GLU A 112 -5.35 -1.97 -12.82
C GLU A 112 -3.85 -1.90 -12.53
N SER A 113 -3.04 -2.63 -13.29
CA SER A 113 -1.60 -2.77 -13.05
C SER A 113 -0.87 -1.43 -12.98
N VAL A 114 -1.21 -0.47 -13.83
CA VAL A 114 -0.60 0.86 -13.84
C VAL A 114 -0.85 1.61 -12.54
N ILE A 115 -2.06 1.48 -11.97
CA ILE A 115 -2.41 2.10 -10.68
C ILE A 115 -1.71 1.37 -9.53
N GLN A 116 -1.64 0.05 -9.59
CA GLN A 116 -0.89 -0.75 -8.61
C GLN A 116 0.57 -0.30 -8.53
N GLU A 117 1.24 -0.12 -9.67
CA GLU A 117 2.62 0.34 -9.74
C GLU A 117 2.78 1.78 -9.24
N TYR A 118 1.85 2.66 -9.62
CA TYR A 118 1.85 4.05 -9.16
C TYR A 118 1.70 4.14 -7.64
N VAL A 119 0.76 3.41 -7.05
CA VAL A 119 0.56 3.35 -5.60
C VAL A 119 1.79 2.81 -4.88
N ALA A 120 2.47 1.83 -5.46
CA ALA A 120 3.73 1.33 -4.94
C ALA A 120 4.83 2.43 -4.95
N ASP A 121 4.95 3.19 -6.03
CA ASP A 121 5.89 4.31 -6.12
C ASP A 121 5.58 5.43 -5.13
N VAL A 122 4.30 5.72 -4.89
CA VAL A 122 3.87 6.67 -3.83
C VAL A 122 4.37 6.22 -2.46
N LEU A 123 4.19 4.95 -2.11
CA LEU A 123 4.59 4.42 -0.80
C LEU A 123 6.10 4.50 -0.56
N VAL A 124 6.91 4.43 -1.59
CA VAL A 124 8.37 4.56 -1.48
C VAL A 124 8.89 5.96 -1.77
N GLY A 125 7.99 6.92 -1.98
CA GLY A 125 8.32 8.33 -2.21
C GLY A 125 8.92 8.60 -3.59
N LYS A 126 8.61 7.78 -4.59
CA LYS A 126 9.04 7.96 -5.99
C LYS A 126 7.99 8.70 -6.84
N ALA A 127 6.73 8.68 -6.42
CA ALA A 127 5.64 9.37 -7.11
C ALA A 127 4.95 10.38 -6.20
N VAL A 128 4.29 11.35 -6.82
CA VAL A 128 3.48 12.36 -6.13
C VAL A 128 2.17 11.73 -5.65
N ALA A 129 1.69 12.10 -4.48
CA ALA A 129 0.31 11.90 -4.10
C ALA A 129 -0.24 13.25 -3.60
N ASP A 130 -1.22 13.78 -4.28
CA ASP A 130 -1.90 15.03 -3.95
C ASP A 130 -3.43 14.88 -4.03
N GLY A 131 -3.90 13.65 -4.21
CA GLY A 131 -5.31 13.31 -4.26
C GLY A 131 -6.06 13.78 -3.01
N ARG A 132 -7.29 14.25 -3.22
CA ARG A 132 -8.20 14.68 -2.17
C ARG A 132 -9.49 13.88 -2.25
N LEU A 133 -10.05 13.55 -1.08
CA LEU A 133 -11.35 12.88 -1.03
C LEU A 133 -12.43 13.80 -1.59
N SER A 134 -13.22 13.27 -2.51
CA SER A 134 -14.38 13.99 -3.09
C SER A 134 -15.63 13.89 -2.20
N VAL A 135 -15.67 12.93 -1.31
CA VAL A 135 -16.78 12.66 -0.39
C VAL A 135 -16.26 12.38 1.02
N ALA A 136 -17.12 12.54 2.01
CA ALA A 136 -16.80 12.13 3.37
C ALA A 136 -16.65 10.59 3.45
N VAL A 137 -15.70 10.15 4.28
CA VAL A 137 -15.46 8.74 4.56
C VAL A 137 -15.64 8.50 6.04
N ALA A 138 -16.76 7.87 6.39
CA ALA A 138 -17.22 7.74 7.76
C ALA A 138 -17.21 9.11 8.49
N ASP A 139 -17.07 9.10 9.82
CA ASP A 139 -16.96 10.33 10.63
C ASP A 139 -15.52 10.85 10.75
N LEU A 140 -14.57 10.22 10.04
CA LEU A 140 -13.13 10.49 10.20
C LEU A 140 -12.56 11.44 9.15
N PHE A 141 -12.98 11.28 7.91
CA PHE A 141 -12.43 12.06 6.80
C PHE A 141 -13.50 12.87 6.11
N LYS A 142 -13.19 14.14 5.84
CA LYS A 142 -14.08 15.09 5.16
C LYS A 142 -13.72 15.19 3.67
N PRO A 143 -14.63 15.69 2.83
CA PRO A 143 -14.26 16.11 1.48
C PRO A 143 -13.10 17.09 1.53
N GLY A 144 -12.11 16.90 0.68
CA GLY A 144 -10.87 17.67 0.66
C GLY A 144 -9.73 17.12 1.50
N ASP A 145 -9.97 16.15 2.38
CA ASP A 145 -8.90 15.49 3.14
C ASP A 145 -7.99 14.66 2.23
N GLY A 146 -6.73 14.64 2.58
CA GLY A 146 -5.68 13.88 1.90
C GLY A 146 -4.30 14.37 2.29
N VAL A 147 -3.31 13.50 2.15
CA VAL A 147 -1.91 13.83 2.44
C VAL A 147 -1.19 14.13 1.14
N THR A 148 -0.45 15.22 1.10
CA THR A 148 0.44 15.51 -0.03
C THR A 148 1.78 14.84 0.20
N ILE A 149 2.17 13.98 -0.74
CA ILE A 149 3.49 13.34 -0.79
C ILE A 149 4.18 13.87 -2.03
N THR A 150 5.35 14.49 -1.84
CA THR A 150 6.23 14.89 -2.94
C THR A 150 7.43 13.94 -2.97
N PRO A 151 7.86 13.48 -4.15
CA PRO A 151 9.04 12.65 -4.27
C PRO A 151 10.24 13.36 -3.67
N LYS A 152 11.03 12.64 -2.88
CA LYS A 152 12.35 13.11 -2.49
C LYS A 152 13.25 12.99 -3.70
N VAL A 153 13.32 14.04 -4.50
CA VAL A 153 14.30 14.13 -5.58
C VAL A 153 15.67 14.24 -4.91
N SER A 154 16.40 13.15 -4.88
CA SER A 154 17.71 13.10 -4.21
C SER A 154 18.78 13.93 -4.94
N ARG A 155 18.57 14.27 -6.21
CA ARG A 155 19.35 15.22 -7.02
C ARG A 155 18.51 15.71 -8.19
N ILE A 156 18.45 17.01 -8.39
CA ILE A 156 18.14 17.60 -9.68
C ILE A 156 19.42 17.43 -10.50
N TYR A 157 19.44 16.46 -11.39
CA TYR A 157 20.52 16.34 -12.35
C TYR A 157 20.40 17.48 -13.34
N ARG A 158 21.40 18.34 -13.36
CA ARG A 158 21.49 19.42 -14.36
C ARG A 158 22.21 18.86 -15.58
N PRO A 159 21.91 19.35 -16.79
CA PRO A 159 22.65 18.96 -18.00
C PRO A 159 24.17 19.03 -17.81
N GLU A 160 24.64 20.02 -17.03
CA GLU A 160 26.05 20.24 -16.71
C GLU A 160 26.66 19.07 -15.91
N ASP A 161 25.89 18.37 -15.10
CA ASP A 161 26.37 17.20 -14.35
C ASP A 161 26.78 16.03 -15.27
N TYR A 162 26.34 16.07 -16.53
CA TYR A 162 26.68 15.13 -17.59
C TYR A 162 27.54 15.74 -18.71
N GLY A 163 28.15 16.91 -18.47
CA GLY A 163 28.97 17.62 -19.46
C GLY A 163 28.17 18.22 -20.61
N MET A 164 26.87 18.40 -20.44
CA MET A 164 26.00 19.09 -21.41
C MET A 164 25.82 20.56 -21.01
N ASP A 165 25.83 21.45 -21.98
CA ASP A 165 25.59 22.87 -21.75
C ASP A 165 24.09 23.19 -21.93
N SER A 166 23.43 23.58 -20.83
CA SER A 166 21.99 23.94 -20.83
C SER A 166 21.66 25.15 -21.71
N LYS A 167 22.68 25.93 -22.16
CA LYS A 167 22.47 27.06 -23.08
C LYS A 167 22.38 26.64 -24.55
N ILE A 168 22.67 25.36 -24.83
CA ILE A 168 22.66 24.78 -26.20
C ILE A 168 21.40 23.95 -26.43
N LEU A 169 20.59 23.68 -25.43
CA LEU A 169 19.28 23.02 -25.48
C LEU A 169 18.16 24.05 -25.51
#